data_f5a6c78c24fefc3487d4609d540380a2
#
_entry.id   f5a6c78c24fefc3487d4609d540380a2
#
_cell.length_a   1.000
_cell.length_b   1.000
_cell.length_c   1.000
_cell.angle_alpha   90.00
_cell.angle_beta   90.00
_cell.angle_gamma   90.00
#
_symmetry.space_group_name_H-M   'P 1'
#
loop_
_entity.id
_entity.type
_entity.pdbx_description
1 polymer ?
#
loop_
_entity_poly.entity_id
_entity_poly.type
_entity_poly.pdbx_seq_one_letter_code
_entity_poly.pdbx_strand_id
1 'polypeptide(L)'
;IRQPGNAKGNGGVAAAKIAGPLGVPDSAGQGADDAFDDSVGASVQPLAPKPTLLQQAVTRFDWVDLRGFAPHASAREAGQATSAISLSMWHARQRHCPTCGAPVEPALGGWAQHCTNDEDGNRLLFPRIEPAVITAIVDHDDRLLLQHNSAWRNNGLYSVSAGFVEAGENLEHACRREAKEEVGIEIGELKYLGSQPWPFPSSLMMAFKGVA
;
A
#
# COMPACT_ATOMS: atom_id res chain seq x y z
N ILE A 1 0.23 -6.52 34.02
CA ILE A 1 0.63 -5.41 33.13
C ILE A 1 -0.32 -4.26 33.40
N ARG A 2 0.17 -3.17 34.04
CA ARG A 2 -0.62 -1.99 34.39
C ARG A 2 -0.76 -1.07 33.18
N GLN A 3 -1.96 -0.58 32.92
CA GLN A 3 -2.20 0.52 31.97
C GLN A 3 -1.73 1.86 32.56
N PRO A 4 -1.08 2.74 31.82
CA PRO A 4 -0.93 4.14 32.17
C PRO A 4 -2.02 5.00 31.51
N GLY A 5 -2.40 6.03 32.24
CA GLY A 5 -3.52 6.90 32.01
C GLY A 5 -3.40 7.84 30.81
N ASN A 6 -4.58 8.32 30.50
CA ASN A 6 -4.99 9.33 29.52
C ASN A 6 -4.11 10.59 29.55
N ALA A 7 -3.46 10.90 28.43
CA ALA A 7 -2.95 12.24 28.13
C ALA A 7 -3.50 12.68 26.77
N LYS A 8 -4.38 13.69 26.79
CA LYS A 8 -4.89 14.40 25.63
C LYS A 8 -3.73 15.15 24.96
N GLY A 9 -3.38 14.75 23.74
CA GLY A 9 -2.48 15.47 22.86
C GLY A 9 -3.16 15.69 21.52
N ASN A 10 -3.55 16.94 21.25
CA ASN A 10 -3.99 17.43 19.95
C ASN A 10 -2.81 17.33 18.97
N GLY A 11 -2.81 16.33 18.11
CA GLY A 11 -1.92 16.22 16.97
C GLY A 11 -2.75 16.08 15.71
N GLY A 12 -2.84 17.17 14.93
CA GLY A 12 -3.55 17.17 13.65
C GLY A 12 -2.99 16.11 12.71
N VAL A 13 -3.83 15.17 12.33
CA VAL A 13 -3.54 14.16 11.33
C VAL A 13 -3.64 14.82 9.96
N ALA A 14 -2.49 15.00 9.30
CA ALA A 14 -2.47 15.43 7.89
C ALA A 14 -3.07 14.33 7.04
N ALA A 15 -4.26 14.55 6.50
CA ALA A 15 -4.86 13.69 5.49
C ALA A 15 -3.95 13.66 4.25
N ALA A 16 -3.49 12.48 3.86
CA ALA A 16 -2.81 12.29 2.58
C ALA A 16 -3.82 12.56 1.45
N LYS A 17 -3.74 13.72 0.83
CA LYS A 17 -4.48 14.04 -0.40
C LYS A 17 -3.98 13.12 -1.51
N ILE A 18 -4.86 12.27 -2.01
CA ILE A 18 -4.65 11.60 -3.28
C ILE A 18 -4.72 12.70 -4.35
N ALA A 19 -3.64 12.92 -5.08
CA ALA A 19 -3.56 13.90 -6.16
C ALA A 19 -4.66 13.63 -7.19
N GLY A 20 -5.36 14.70 -7.58
CA GLY A 20 -6.38 14.66 -8.63
C GLY A 20 -5.77 14.35 -10.02
N PRO A 21 -6.62 14.14 -11.03
CA PRO A 21 -6.18 13.71 -12.36
C PRO A 21 -5.24 14.73 -13.00
N LEU A 22 -4.14 14.21 -13.55
CA LEU A 22 -3.14 14.97 -14.30
C LEU A 22 -3.78 15.67 -15.49
N GLY A 23 -3.69 16.99 -15.53
CA GLY A 23 -4.09 17.80 -16.67
C GLY A 23 -3.18 17.55 -17.87
N VAL A 24 -3.79 17.40 -19.04
CA VAL A 24 -3.11 17.36 -20.34
C VAL A 24 -2.71 18.80 -20.72
N PRO A 25 -1.49 19.08 -21.19
CA PRO A 25 -1.14 20.40 -21.68
C PRO A 25 -1.72 20.65 -23.07
N ASP A 26 -2.48 21.72 -23.22
CA ASP A 26 -2.93 22.24 -24.51
C ASP A 26 -1.76 22.82 -25.30
N SER A 27 -1.59 22.31 -26.55
CA SER A 27 -0.71 22.92 -27.52
C SER A 27 -1.45 24.03 -28.26
N ALA A 28 -0.94 25.25 -28.15
CA ALA A 28 -1.42 26.43 -28.85
C ALA A 28 -1.12 26.35 -30.36
N GLY A 29 -2.14 26.52 -31.18
CA GLY A 29 -2.05 26.86 -32.60
C GLY A 29 -2.69 28.21 -32.86
N GLN A 30 -1.88 29.20 -33.23
CA GLN A 30 -2.35 30.50 -33.70
C GLN A 30 -2.87 30.38 -35.16
N GLY A 31 -4.01 31.01 -35.43
CA GLY A 31 -4.52 31.26 -36.77
C GLY A 31 -5.55 32.36 -36.72
N ALA A 32 -5.32 33.41 -37.56
CA ALA A 32 -5.92 34.71 -37.50
C ALA A 32 -7.32 34.77 -38.17
N ASP A 33 -8.07 35.80 -37.68
CA ASP A 33 -9.06 36.64 -38.38
C ASP A 33 -10.20 35.98 -39.19
N ASP A 34 -11.43 36.16 -38.68
CA ASP A 34 -12.49 36.83 -39.40
C ASP A 34 -13.64 37.19 -38.45
N ALA A 35 -13.99 38.47 -38.47
CA ALA A 35 -15.08 39.06 -37.70
C ALA A 35 -16.44 38.64 -38.32
N PHE A 36 -17.28 38.00 -37.54
CA PHE A 36 -18.72 37.96 -37.72
C PHE A 36 -19.42 38.27 -36.42
N ASP A 37 -20.08 39.43 -36.39
CA ASP A 37 -20.98 39.88 -35.32
C ASP A 37 -22.29 39.09 -35.46
N ASP A 38 -22.62 38.29 -34.43
CA ASP A 38 -23.98 37.80 -34.20
C ASP A 38 -24.27 37.78 -32.71
N SER A 39 -24.73 38.92 -32.23
CA SER A 39 -25.37 39.01 -30.92
C SER A 39 -26.73 38.30 -30.95
N VAL A 40 -26.83 37.14 -30.41
CA VAL A 40 -27.89 36.51 -29.57
C VAL A 40 -27.59 35.02 -29.43
N GLY A 41 -26.89 34.64 -28.44
CA GLY A 41 -26.74 33.25 -28.05
C GLY A 41 -26.46 33.16 -26.55
N ALA A 42 -27.51 32.99 -25.77
CA ALA A 42 -27.33 32.63 -24.35
C ALA A 42 -26.44 31.38 -24.29
N SER A 43 -25.20 31.55 -23.88
CA SER A 43 -24.27 30.44 -23.65
C SER A 43 -24.83 29.58 -22.53
N VAL A 44 -25.49 28.49 -22.89
CA VAL A 44 -25.83 27.42 -21.95
C VAL A 44 -24.50 26.83 -21.47
N GLN A 45 -24.03 27.30 -20.33
CA GLN A 45 -22.87 26.66 -19.69
C GLN A 45 -23.25 25.20 -19.44
N PRO A 46 -22.42 24.24 -19.89
CA PRO A 46 -22.68 22.83 -19.61
C PRO A 46 -22.71 22.66 -18.09
N LEU A 47 -23.82 22.13 -17.60
CA LEU A 47 -23.97 21.77 -16.18
C LEU A 47 -22.79 20.89 -15.78
N ALA A 48 -22.06 21.30 -14.76
CA ALA A 48 -20.98 20.48 -14.22
C ALA A 48 -21.49 19.05 -13.95
N PRO A 49 -20.75 18.03 -14.35
CA PRO A 49 -21.19 16.65 -14.17
C PRO A 49 -21.48 16.38 -12.70
N LYS A 50 -22.59 15.73 -12.40
CA LYS A 50 -22.96 15.37 -11.04
C LYS A 50 -21.84 14.53 -10.43
N PRO A 51 -21.40 14.82 -9.18
CA PRO A 51 -20.35 14.07 -8.55
C PRO A 51 -20.74 12.58 -8.42
N THR A 52 -19.80 11.69 -8.69
CA THR A 52 -19.98 10.25 -8.51
C THR A 52 -20.24 9.91 -7.04
N LEU A 53 -20.80 8.74 -6.76
CA LEU A 53 -21.00 8.27 -5.38
C LEU A 53 -19.71 8.28 -4.57
N LEU A 54 -18.59 7.93 -5.18
CA LEU A 54 -17.27 7.96 -4.52
C LEU A 54 -16.84 9.40 -4.19
N GLN A 55 -17.01 10.34 -5.13
CA GLN A 55 -16.73 11.76 -4.88
C GLN A 55 -17.61 12.34 -3.75
N GLN A 56 -18.87 11.92 -3.68
CA GLN A 56 -19.76 12.28 -2.56
C GLN A 56 -19.29 11.65 -1.25
N ALA A 57 -18.85 10.39 -1.26
CA ALA A 57 -18.33 9.72 -0.07
C ALA A 57 -17.09 10.41 0.49
N VAL A 58 -16.15 10.87 -0.37
CA VAL A 58 -14.95 11.60 0.05
C VAL A 58 -15.26 12.84 0.88
N THR A 59 -16.39 13.49 0.63
CA THR A 59 -16.80 14.71 1.33
C THR A 59 -17.77 14.48 2.51
N ARG A 60 -18.38 13.30 2.59
CA ARG A 60 -19.43 12.97 3.59
C ARG A 60 -18.95 12.14 4.75
N PHE A 61 -17.86 11.40 4.59
CA PHE A 61 -17.37 10.47 5.61
C PHE A 61 -15.98 10.86 6.07
N ASP A 62 -15.71 10.62 7.35
CA ASP A 62 -14.38 10.70 7.91
C ASP A 62 -13.54 9.52 7.41
N TRP A 63 -12.33 9.83 6.95
CA TRP A 63 -11.39 8.83 6.45
C TRP A 63 -10.36 8.51 7.52
N VAL A 64 -10.20 7.25 7.82
CA VAL A 64 -9.19 6.73 8.73
C VAL A 64 -8.18 5.87 7.96
N ASP A 65 -6.93 5.87 8.40
CA ASP A 65 -5.94 4.97 7.80
C ASP A 65 -6.14 3.53 8.27
N LEU A 66 -5.66 2.56 7.47
CA LEU A 66 -5.85 1.14 7.77
C LEU A 66 -5.18 0.71 9.09
N ARG A 67 -4.06 1.31 9.47
CA ARG A 67 -3.35 0.97 10.72
C ARG A 67 -4.13 1.42 11.95
N GLY A 68 -4.85 2.53 11.83
CA GLY A 68 -5.76 3.01 12.87
C GLY A 68 -7.07 2.21 12.91
N PHE A 69 -7.56 1.77 11.76
CA PHE A 69 -8.84 1.05 11.64
C PHE A 69 -8.76 -0.43 12.02
N ALA A 70 -7.80 -1.17 11.44
CA ALA A 70 -7.76 -2.62 11.50
C ALA A 70 -7.70 -3.22 12.92
N PRO A 71 -6.98 -2.64 13.91
CA PRO A 71 -6.94 -3.18 15.27
C PRO A 71 -8.27 -3.12 16.02
N HIS A 72 -9.22 -2.28 15.56
CA HIS A 72 -10.51 -2.05 16.20
C HIS A 72 -11.68 -2.63 15.41
N ALA A 73 -11.42 -3.16 14.21
CA ALA A 73 -12.40 -3.75 13.32
C ALA A 73 -12.57 -5.25 13.59
N SER A 74 -13.71 -5.81 13.18
CA SER A 74 -13.83 -7.27 13.11
C SER A 74 -12.83 -7.86 12.11
N ALA A 75 -12.45 -9.13 12.27
CA ALA A 75 -11.56 -9.82 11.33
C ALA A 75 -12.04 -9.75 9.88
N ARG A 76 -13.36 -9.79 9.67
CA ARG A 76 -14.00 -9.66 8.36
C ARG A 76 -13.77 -8.27 7.76
N GLU A 77 -14.06 -7.22 8.52
CA GLU A 77 -13.90 -5.82 8.08
C GLU A 77 -12.44 -5.46 7.85
N ALA A 78 -11.55 -5.87 8.75
CA ALA A 78 -10.11 -5.70 8.59
C ALA A 78 -9.59 -6.38 7.32
N GLY A 79 -10.05 -7.63 7.05
CA GLY A 79 -9.70 -8.36 5.84
C GLY A 79 -10.19 -7.68 4.56
N GLN A 80 -11.44 -7.20 4.56
CA GLN A 80 -12.01 -6.46 3.43
C GLN A 80 -11.25 -5.14 3.17
N ALA A 81 -10.97 -4.36 4.21
CA ALA A 81 -10.23 -3.12 4.12
C ALA A 81 -8.79 -3.36 3.62
N THR A 82 -8.12 -4.39 4.13
CA THR A 82 -6.78 -4.81 3.70
C THR A 82 -6.76 -5.17 2.21
N SER A 83 -7.72 -5.96 1.75
CA SER A 83 -7.83 -6.33 0.33
C SER A 83 -8.10 -5.12 -0.55
N ALA A 84 -9.03 -4.24 -0.14
CA ALA A 84 -9.33 -3.02 -0.87
C ALA A 84 -8.13 -2.10 -1.02
N ILE A 85 -7.37 -1.89 0.06
CA ILE A 85 -6.15 -1.07 0.03
C ILE A 85 -5.07 -1.70 -0.85
N SER A 86 -4.83 -3.02 -0.71
CA SER A 86 -3.83 -3.74 -1.52
C SER A 86 -4.12 -3.61 -3.02
N LEU A 87 -5.35 -3.87 -3.43
CA LEU A 87 -5.77 -3.78 -4.83
C LEU A 87 -5.72 -2.33 -5.33
N SER A 88 -6.23 -1.37 -4.57
CA SER A 88 -6.21 0.04 -4.95
C SER A 88 -4.79 0.57 -5.16
N MET A 89 -3.86 0.22 -4.26
CA MET A 89 -2.46 0.61 -4.39
C MET A 89 -1.79 -0.05 -5.59
N TRP A 90 -2.10 -1.32 -5.86
CA TRP A 90 -1.57 -2.01 -7.02
C TRP A 90 -2.08 -1.37 -8.32
N HIS A 91 -3.41 -1.15 -8.48
CA HIS A 91 -3.98 -0.48 -9.64
C HIS A 91 -3.44 0.94 -9.85
N ALA A 92 -3.18 1.67 -8.77
CA ALA A 92 -2.61 3.01 -8.85
C ALA A 92 -1.15 3.02 -9.39
N ARG A 93 -0.39 1.96 -9.14
CA ARG A 93 1.04 1.85 -9.50
C ARG A 93 1.26 1.10 -10.81
N GLN A 94 0.53 0.01 -11.03
CA GLN A 94 0.64 -0.81 -12.24
C GLN A 94 -0.26 -0.25 -13.33
N ARG A 95 0.25 0.69 -14.10
CA ARG A 95 -0.48 1.37 -15.17
C ARG A 95 -0.17 0.82 -16.56
N HIS A 96 0.91 0.07 -16.69
CA HIS A 96 1.41 -0.46 -17.96
C HIS A 96 1.81 -1.92 -17.82
N CYS A 97 1.68 -2.66 -18.91
CA CYS A 97 2.15 -4.03 -18.99
C CYS A 97 3.68 -4.09 -18.86
N PRO A 98 4.23 -4.89 -17.94
CA PRO A 98 5.68 -4.97 -17.73
C PRO A 98 6.41 -5.65 -18.92
N THR A 99 5.68 -6.31 -19.81
CA THR A 99 6.26 -7.02 -20.96
C THR A 99 6.36 -6.14 -22.20
N CYS A 100 5.27 -5.42 -22.56
CA CYS A 100 5.21 -4.65 -23.79
C CYS A 100 5.04 -3.14 -23.60
N GLY A 101 4.84 -2.67 -22.37
CA GLY A 101 4.67 -1.26 -22.06
C GLY A 101 3.29 -0.66 -22.39
N ALA A 102 2.37 -1.44 -22.98
CA ALA A 102 1.02 -0.98 -23.28
C ALA A 102 0.22 -0.68 -22.00
N PRO A 103 -0.79 0.20 -22.03
CA PRO A 103 -1.70 0.41 -20.92
C PRO A 103 -2.36 -0.89 -20.46
N VAL A 104 -2.80 -0.91 -19.22
CA VAL A 104 -3.55 -2.04 -18.65
C VAL A 104 -4.90 -1.58 -18.13
N GLU A 105 -5.89 -2.46 -18.17
CA GLU A 105 -7.24 -2.20 -17.68
C GLU A 105 -7.65 -3.23 -16.62
N PRO A 106 -8.51 -2.84 -15.65
CA PRO A 106 -9.00 -3.77 -14.65
C PRO A 106 -9.76 -4.94 -15.25
N ALA A 107 -9.51 -6.13 -14.73
CA ALA A 107 -10.16 -7.38 -15.10
C ALA A 107 -10.58 -8.17 -13.85
N LEU A 108 -11.40 -9.19 -14.02
CA LEU A 108 -11.85 -10.10 -12.95
C LEU A 108 -12.38 -9.34 -11.71
N GLY A 109 -13.23 -8.32 -11.93
CA GLY A 109 -13.78 -7.52 -10.83
C GLY A 109 -12.74 -6.73 -10.04
N GLY A 110 -11.59 -6.41 -10.65
CA GLY A 110 -10.48 -5.69 -10.01
C GLY A 110 -9.40 -6.58 -9.39
N TRP A 111 -9.56 -7.91 -9.43
CA TRP A 111 -8.55 -8.86 -8.91
C TRP A 111 -7.43 -9.14 -9.92
N ALA A 112 -7.55 -8.65 -11.14
CA ALA A 112 -6.53 -8.71 -12.17
C ALA A 112 -6.56 -7.42 -13.01
N GLN A 113 -5.57 -7.27 -13.89
CA GLN A 113 -5.56 -6.35 -15.02
C GLN A 113 -5.29 -7.14 -16.28
N HIS A 114 -5.73 -6.66 -17.44
CA HIS A 114 -5.32 -7.21 -18.73
C HIS A 114 -4.54 -6.17 -19.52
N CYS A 115 -3.61 -6.64 -20.31
CA CYS A 115 -2.87 -5.82 -21.27
C CYS A 115 -3.80 -5.44 -22.42
N THR A 116 -3.78 -4.17 -22.85
CA THR A 116 -4.60 -3.67 -23.98
C THR A 116 -3.94 -3.88 -25.34
N ASN A 117 -2.75 -4.49 -25.40
CA ASN A 117 -2.10 -4.84 -26.65
C ASN A 117 -2.56 -6.24 -27.08
N ASP A 118 -3.27 -6.31 -28.21
CA ASP A 118 -3.78 -7.57 -28.78
C ASP A 118 -2.64 -8.56 -29.13
N GLU A 119 -1.47 -8.05 -29.54
CA GLU A 119 -0.29 -8.88 -29.84
C GLU A 119 0.30 -9.56 -28.60
N ASP A 120 0.02 -9.06 -27.38
CA ASP A 120 0.44 -9.65 -26.11
C ASP A 120 -0.56 -10.74 -25.61
N GLY A 121 -1.55 -11.10 -26.43
CA GLY A 121 -2.50 -12.17 -26.16
C GLY A 121 -3.42 -11.89 -24.97
N ASN A 122 -3.80 -10.64 -24.72
CA ASN A 122 -4.63 -10.23 -23.59
C ASN A 122 -4.08 -10.70 -22.24
N ARG A 123 -2.78 -10.64 -22.05
CA ARG A 123 -2.07 -11.09 -20.85
C ARG A 123 -2.73 -10.57 -19.57
N LEU A 124 -3.05 -11.49 -18.68
CA LEU A 124 -3.50 -11.15 -17.33
C LEU A 124 -2.31 -10.87 -16.42
N LEU A 125 -2.45 -9.78 -15.66
CA LEU A 125 -1.54 -9.38 -14.60
C LEU A 125 -2.24 -9.52 -13.26
N PHE A 126 -1.52 -9.99 -12.27
CA PHE A 126 -2.03 -10.17 -10.92
C PHE A 126 -1.28 -9.29 -9.92
N PRO A 127 -1.89 -8.94 -8.78
CA PRO A 127 -1.22 -8.17 -7.74
C PRO A 127 0.08 -8.83 -7.29
N ARG A 128 1.13 -8.03 -7.14
CA ARG A 128 2.38 -8.47 -6.54
C ARG A 128 2.21 -8.60 -5.04
N ILE A 129 2.64 -9.72 -4.48
CA ILE A 129 2.74 -9.97 -3.04
C ILE A 129 4.20 -10.24 -2.72
N GLU A 130 4.77 -9.47 -1.78
CA GLU A 130 6.17 -9.51 -1.41
C GLU A 130 6.30 -10.23 -0.05
N PRO A 131 6.84 -11.47 -0.03
CA PRO A 131 7.05 -12.18 1.21
C PRO A 131 8.15 -11.49 2.02
N ALA A 132 7.90 -11.33 3.32
CA ALA A 132 8.86 -10.83 4.29
C ALA A 132 8.78 -11.65 5.55
N VAL A 133 9.91 -11.89 6.20
CA VAL A 133 9.96 -12.57 7.50
C VAL A 133 9.97 -11.55 8.62
N ILE A 134 9.38 -11.91 9.76
CA ILE A 134 9.48 -11.19 11.02
C ILE A 134 9.79 -12.20 12.12
N THR A 135 10.89 -12.00 12.84
CA THR A 135 11.47 -13.02 13.71
C THR A 135 11.62 -12.51 15.15
N ALA A 136 10.89 -13.13 16.08
CA ALA A 136 11.12 -12.98 17.51
C ALA A 136 12.33 -13.84 17.90
N ILE A 137 13.48 -13.22 18.08
CA ILE A 137 14.72 -13.89 18.48
C ILE A 137 14.79 -13.91 20.01
N VAL A 138 14.86 -15.09 20.59
CA VAL A 138 14.98 -15.28 22.04
C VAL A 138 16.27 -16.01 22.38
N ASP A 139 16.83 -15.73 23.53
CA ASP A 139 17.95 -16.49 24.07
C ASP A 139 17.47 -17.63 25.01
N HIS A 140 18.41 -18.36 25.61
CA HIS A 140 18.13 -19.48 26.50
C HIS A 140 17.47 -19.06 27.84
N ASP A 141 17.47 -17.77 28.16
CA ASP A 141 16.79 -17.19 29.33
C ASP A 141 15.43 -16.57 28.98
N ASP A 142 14.88 -16.87 27.79
CA ASP A 142 13.64 -16.31 27.23
C ASP A 142 13.65 -14.77 27.08
N ARG A 143 14.84 -14.13 26.99
CA ARG A 143 14.93 -12.70 26.72
C ARG A 143 14.74 -12.45 25.22
N LEU A 144 13.82 -11.54 24.89
CA LEU A 144 13.52 -11.16 23.50
C LEU A 144 14.46 -10.06 23.02
N LEU A 145 15.10 -10.30 21.87
CA LEU A 145 15.86 -9.25 21.19
C LEU A 145 14.91 -8.23 20.56
N LEU A 146 15.14 -6.97 20.91
CA LEU A 146 14.45 -5.83 20.30
C LEU A 146 15.49 -4.88 19.72
N GLN A 147 15.20 -4.36 18.54
CA GLN A 147 16.04 -3.40 17.82
C GLN A 147 15.30 -2.09 17.57
N HIS A 148 16.05 -1.01 17.45
CA HIS A 148 15.56 0.33 17.12
C HIS A 148 16.24 0.79 15.83
N ASN A 149 15.44 1.25 14.87
CA ASN A 149 15.98 1.87 13.67
C ASN A 149 16.11 3.38 13.91
N SER A 150 17.31 3.91 13.76
CA SER A 150 17.63 5.33 13.94
C SER A 150 16.89 6.27 12.97
N ALA A 151 16.36 5.74 11.85
CA ALA A 151 15.54 6.50 10.91
C ALA A 151 14.08 6.66 11.36
N TRP A 152 13.65 5.97 12.41
CA TRP A 152 12.29 6.12 12.92
C TRP A 152 12.12 7.45 13.66
N ARG A 153 11.00 8.13 13.39
CA ARG A 153 10.67 9.40 14.06
C ARG A 153 10.43 9.26 15.57
N ASN A 154 10.01 8.07 16.01
CA ASN A 154 9.77 7.79 17.42
C ASN A 154 10.98 7.04 18.01
N ASN A 155 11.78 7.74 18.78
CA ASN A 155 12.97 7.19 19.43
C ASN A 155 12.68 6.11 20.50
N GLY A 156 11.42 5.98 20.93
CA GLY A 156 10.97 4.94 21.87
C GLY A 156 10.37 3.71 21.20
N LEU A 157 10.38 3.64 19.87
CA LEU A 157 9.84 2.51 19.12
C LEU A 157 10.91 1.43 18.95
N TYR A 158 10.60 0.22 19.40
CA TYR A 158 11.41 -0.96 19.20
C TYR A 158 10.61 -2.03 18.47
N SER A 159 11.27 -2.86 17.70
CA SER A 159 10.66 -3.97 16.97
C SER A 159 11.57 -5.20 17.00
N VAL A 160 11.05 -6.33 16.59
CA VAL A 160 11.83 -7.53 16.29
C VAL A 160 12.44 -7.42 14.90
N SER A 161 13.40 -8.31 14.56
CA SER A 161 14.05 -8.36 13.26
C SER A 161 13.03 -8.67 12.15
N ALA A 162 13.13 -7.99 11.01
CA ALA A 162 12.26 -8.21 9.87
C ALA A 162 12.93 -7.78 8.57
N GLY A 163 12.78 -8.61 7.52
CA GLY A 163 13.31 -8.29 6.21
C GLY A 163 12.64 -9.07 5.08
N PHE A 164 12.92 -8.69 3.84
CA PHE A 164 12.35 -9.35 2.68
C PHE A 164 13.01 -10.69 2.39
N VAL A 165 12.22 -11.59 1.85
CA VAL A 165 12.73 -12.85 1.28
C VAL A 165 13.32 -12.56 -0.09
N GLU A 166 14.55 -12.95 -0.31
CA GLU A 166 15.24 -12.75 -1.58
C GLU A 166 14.87 -13.80 -2.62
N ALA A 167 15.17 -13.51 -3.90
CA ALA A 167 14.88 -14.41 -5.00
C ALA A 167 15.68 -15.74 -4.85
N GLY A 168 14.95 -16.85 -4.78
CA GLY A 168 15.53 -18.19 -4.59
C GLY A 168 15.78 -18.59 -3.13
N GLU A 169 15.45 -17.74 -2.19
CA GLU A 169 15.61 -17.98 -0.76
C GLU A 169 14.35 -18.61 -0.16
N ASN A 170 14.50 -19.50 0.82
CA ASN A 170 13.39 -19.94 1.64
C ASN A 170 13.24 -19.09 2.91
N LEU A 171 12.10 -19.21 3.60
CA LEU A 171 11.75 -18.34 4.74
C LEU A 171 12.72 -18.52 5.92
N GLU A 172 13.14 -19.75 6.19
CA GLU A 172 14.04 -20.07 7.29
C GLU A 172 15.45 -19.51 7.05
N HIS A 173 15.88 -19.50 5.79
CA HIS A 173 17.15 -18.87 5.42
C HIS A 173 17.06 -17.36 5.55
N ALA A 174 15.96 -16.74 5.08
CA ALA A 174 15.72 -15.32 5.22
C ALA A 174 15.77 -14.87 6.69
N CYS A 175 15.12 -15.61 7.61
CA CYS A 175 15.20 -15.32 9.05
C CYS A 175 16.63 -15.30 9.57
N ARG A 176 17.44 -16.28 9.17
CA ARG A 176 18.84 -16.39 9.63
C ARG A 176 19.74 -15.33 9.02
N ARG A 177 19.57 -15.04 7.73
CA ARG A 177 20.32 -14.00 7.01
C ARG A 177 20.05 -12.64 7.61
N GLU A 178 18.76 -12.25 7.73
CA GLU A 178 18.37 -10.94 8.29
C GLU A 178 18.89 -10.76 9.74
N ALA A 179 18.76 -11.78 10.60
CA ALA A 179 19.29 -11.72 11.95
C ALA A 179 20.81 -11.53 11.97
N LYS A 180 21.52 -12.21 11.06
CA LYS A 180 22.98 -12.07 10.97
C LYS A 180 23.40 -10.70 10.44
N GLU A 181 22.70 -10.19 9.42
CA GLU A 181 22.99 -8.90 8.79
C GLU A 181 22.67 -7.71 9.69
N GLU A 182 21.48 -7.73 10.33
CA GLU A 182 21.03 -6.59 11.14
C GLU A 182 21.67 -6.53 12.53
N VAL A 183 21.84 -7.68 13.18
CA VAL A 183 22.23 -7.76 14.60
C VAL A 183 23.39 -8.70 14.90
N GLY A 184 23.97 -9.36 13.89
CA GLY A 184 25.12 -10.25 14.03
C GLY A 184 24.85 -11.56 14.76
N ILE A 185 23.57 -11.95 14.92
CA ILE A 185 23.18 -13.15 15.66
C ILE A 185 22.93 -14.33 14.72
N GLU A 186 23.38 -15.51 15.14
CA GLU A 186 23.09 -16.76 14.46
C GLU A 186 21.90 -17.44 15.17
N ILE A 187 20.87 -17.78 14.36
CA ILE A 187 19.66 -18.45 14.83
C ILE A 187 19.78 -19.95 14.57
N GLY A 188 19.57 -20.75 15.58
CA GLY A 188 19.49 -22.21 15.50
C GLY A 188 18.10 -22.69 15.08
N GLU A 189 17.29 -23.07 16.06
CA GLU A 189 15.93 -23.54 15.84
C GLU A 189 15.00 -22.40 15.46
N LEU A 190 14.13 -22.68 14.46
CA LEU A 190 13.10 -21.75 14.00
C LEU A 190 11.73 -22.42 14.06
N LYS A 191 10.74 -21.70 14.59
CA LYS A 191 9.34 -22.12 14.61
C LYS A 191 8.47 -21.09 13.92
N TYR A 192 7.72 -21.52 12.88
CA TYR A 192 6.71 -20.69 12.24
C TYR A 192 5.53 -20.44 13.18
N LEU A 193 5.07 -19.20 13.28
CA LEU A 193 3.99 -18.77 14.15
C LEU A 193 2.71 -18.40 13.41
N GLY A 194 2.82 -17.96 12.16
CA GLY A 194 1.69 -17.52 11.36
C GLY A 194 2.07 -16.45 10.35
N SER A 195 1.08 -15.94 9.62
CA SER A 195 1.29 -14.87 8.65
C SER A 195 0.24 -13.78 8.76
N GLN A 196 0.59 -12.57 8.31
CA GLN A 196 -0.31 -11.43 8.29
C GLN A 196 -0.09 -10.62 7.01
N PRO A 197 -1.14 -10.31 6.24
CA PRO A 197 -1.06 -9.33 5.16
C PRO A 197 -0.62 -7.96 5.70
N TRP A 198 0.30 -7.32 4.99
CA TRP A 198 0.85 -6.02 5.34
C TRP A 198 0.90 -5.14 4.08
N PRO A 199 -0.24 -4.48 3.72
CA PRO A 199 -0.37 -3.74 2.46
C PRO A 199 0.34 -2.37 2.51
N PHE A 200 1.61 -2.37 2.88
CA PHE A 200 2.45 -1.18 2.96
C PHE A 200 3.84 -1.43 2.35
N PRO A 201 3.94 -1.58 0.99
CA PRO A 201 2.84 -1.52 0.01
C PRO A 201 2.13 -2.84 -0.28
N SER A 202 2.77 -4.00 -0.16
CA SER A 202 2.25 -5.28 -0.67
C SER A 202 2.86 -6.51 0.01
N SER A 203 3.29 -6.39 1.26
CA SER A 203 3.97 -7.48 1.95
C SER A 203 3.01 -8.52 2.54
N LEU A 204 3.48 -9.76 2.59
CA LEU A 204 2.95 -10.82 3.43
C LEU A 204 4.00 -11.13 4.49
N MET A 205 3.73 -10.73 5.74
CA MET A 205 4.64 -10.96 6.85
C MET A 205 4.49 -12.40 7.36
N MET A 206 5.61 -13.13 7.38
CA MET A 206 5.71 -14.51 7.86
C MET A 206 6.43 -14.49 9.21
N ALA A 207 5.69 -14.78 10.29
CA ALA A 207 6.20 -14.67 11.65
C ALA A 207 6.88 -15.97 12.13
N PHE A 208 8.05 -15.80 12.72
CA PHE A 208 8.85 -16.89 13.30
C PHE A 208 9.28 -16.57 14.73
N LYS A 209 9.50 -17.61 15.54
CA LYS A 209 10.31 -17.56 16.76
C LYS A 209 11.63 -18.26 16.46
N GLY A 210 12.75 -17.59 16.76
CA GLY A 210 14.09 -18.16 16.64
C GLY A 210 14.79 -18.21 17.99
N VAL A 211 15.64 -19.20 18.19
CA VAL A 211 16.49 -19.33 19.39
C VAL A 211 17.94 -19.04 18.98
N ALA A 212 18.58 -18.10 19.72
CA ALA A 212 19.99 -17.71 19.53
C ALA A 212 20.91 -18.44 20.51
#